data_99af493b0ac160d99085d539f016fe88
#
_entry.id   99af493b0ac160d99085d539f016fe88
#
_cell.length_a   1.000
_cell.length_b   1.000
_cell.length_c   1.000
_cell.angle_alpha   90.00
_cell.angle_beta   90.00
_cell.angle_gamma   90.00
#
_symmetry.space_group_name_H-M   'P 1'
#
loop_
_entity.id
_entity.type
_entity.pdbx_description
1 polymer ?
#
loop_
_entity_poly.entity_id
_entity_poly.type
_entity_poly.pdbx_seq_one_letter_code
_entity_poly.pdbx_strand_id
1 'polypeptide(L)'
;TVTYPDRVHSAIPMGSAAHHTAQNIALHEVGRQAIMGDPDWHGGDYLSHNTIPRAGLSVARMAAHISYLSEAAMHRKFGRQLQDRDTLSYGFGADFQVESYLRHQGTIFVERFDANSYLYLTRAMDYFDLISEFQGTLGNAFKHSPTRFCIISFTGDWLFPTSENRTIVHALNAAAANVSFVEIESDKGHDAF
;
A
#
# COMPACT_ATOMS: atom_id res chain seq x y z
N THR A 1 -1.92 -11.42 -16.36
CA THR A 1 -3.03 -12.33 -16.74
C THR A 1 -3.94 -11.69 -17.79
N VAL A 2 -4.49 -10.50 -17.56
CA VAL A 2 -5.46 -9.88 -18.49
C VAL A 2 -4.85 -9.44 -19.81
N THR A 3 -3.62 -8.90 -19.82
CA THR A 3 -2.93 -8.44 -21.02
C THR A 3 -2.30 -9.57 -21.83
N TYR A 4 -1.79 -10.60 -21.15
CA TYR A 4 -1.11 -11.74 -21.77
C TYR A 4 -1.61 -13.07 -21.16
N PRO A 5 -2.88 -13.44 -21.36
CA PRO A 5 -3.50 -14.59 -20.69
C PRO A 5 -2.80 -15.91 -21.01
N ASP A 6 -2.33 -16.09 -22.25
CA ASP A 6 -1.67 -17.33 -22.68
C ASP A 6 -0.24 -17.51 -22.10
N ARG A 7 0.31 -16.47 -21.46
CA ARG A 7 1.65 -16.52 -20.87
C ARG A 7 1.66 -16.82 -19.37
N VAL A 8 0.48 -16.85 -18.73
CA VAL A 8 0.34 -17.03 -17.29
C VAL A 8 -0.49 -18.27 -16.99
N HIS A 9 0.16 -19.32 -16.54
CA HIS A 9 -0.50 -20.58 -16.20
C HIS A 9 -1.32 -20.50 -14.92
N SER A 10 -0.78 -19.83 -13.89
CA SER A 10 -1.45 -19.62 -12.60
C SER A 10 -1.05 -18.29 -11.98
N ALA A 11 -1.96 -17.69 -11.20
CA ALA A 11 -1.75 -16.45 -10.48
C ALA A 11 -2.28 -16.57 -9.04
N ILE A 12 -1.49 -16.07 -8.09
CA ILE A 12 -1.86 -16.05 -6.67
C ILE A 12 -1.82 -14.60 -6.18
N PRO A 13 -2.86 -13.78 -6.46
CA PRO A 13 -2.98 -12.46 -5.86
C PRO A 13 -3.26 -12.55 -4.37
N MET A 14 -2.46 -11.86 -3.56
CA MET A 14 -2.58 -11.79 -2.11
C MET A 14 -2.78 -10.34 -1.69
N GLY A 15 -3.81 -10.03 -0.87
CA GLY A 15 -4.08 -8.69 -0.38
C GLY A 15 -4.08 -7.66 -1.52
N SER A 16 -4.90 -7.85 -2.54
CA SER A 16 -4.88 -7.06 -3.77
C SER A 16 -6.27 -6.51 -4.13
N ALA A 17 -6.31 -5.55 -5.07
CA ALA A 17 -7.53 -4.98 -5.62
C ALA A 17 -7.43 -4.81 -7.14
N ALA A 18 -8.59 -4.67 -7.80
CA ALA A 18 -8.68 -4.43 -9.24
C ALA A 18 -8.44 -2.95 -9.62
N HIS A 19 -8.51 -2.05 -8.65
CA HIS A 19 -8.21 -0.62 -8.71
C HIS A 19 -7.93 -0.12 -7.30
N HIS A 20 -7.31 1.05 -7.18
CA HIS A 20 -7.15 1.69 -5.87
C HIS A 20 -8.45 2.33 -5.40
N THR A 21 -8.78 2.09 -4.13
CA THR A 21 -9.90 2.74 -3.45
C THR A 21 -9.60 4.21 -3.17
N ALA A 22 -10.62 5.00 -2.84
CA ALA A 22 -10.42 6.38 -2.39
C ALA A 22 -9.47 6.48 -1.18
N GLN A 23 -9.47 5.48 -0.29
CA GLN A 23 -8.55 5.40 0.86
C GLN A 23 -7.10 5.22 0.42
N ASN A 24 -6.82 4.31 -0.53
CA ASN A 24 -5.47 4.12 -1.07
C ASN A 24 -4.96 5.42 -1.73
N ILE A 25 -5.81 6.05 -2.57
CA ILE A 25 -5.48 7.31 -3.25
C ILE A 25 -5.20 8.42 -2.23
N ALA A 26 -6.01 8.52 -1.16
CA ALA A 26 -5.82 9.52 -0.11
C ALA A 26 -4.49 9.34 0.65
N LEU A 27 -4.14 8.10 1.01
CA LEU A 27 -2.85 7.78 1.64
C LEU A 27 -1.66 8.14 0.73
N HIS A 28 -1.75 7.81 -0.55
CA HIS A 28 -0.74 8.21 -1.53
C HIS A 28 -0.63 9.71 -1.67
N GLU A 29 -1.76 10.43 -1.69
CA GLU A 29 -1.75 11.88 -1.82
C GLU A 29 -1.07 12.57 -0.63
N VAL A 30 -1.27 12.09 0.61
CA VAL A 30 -0.52 12.58 1.78
C VAL A 30 0.98 12.43 1.56
N GLY A 31 1.44 11.28 1.08
CA GLY A 31 2.85 11.04 0.78
C GLY A 31 3.39 11.94 -0.33
N ARG A 32 2.63 12.09 -1.41
CA ARG A 32 3.02 12.99 -2.53
C ARG A 32 3.11 14.44 -2.09
N GLN A 33 2.13 14.94 -1.32
CA GLN A 33 2.15 16.31 -0.82
C GLN A 33 3.31 16.54 0.14
N ALA A 34 3.67 15.56 0.97
CA ALA A 34 4.83 15.66 1.84
C ALA A 34 6.15 15.82 1.02
N ILE A 35 6.31 15.03 -0.05
CA ILE A 35 7.50 15.10 -0.91
C ILE A 35 7.53 16.41 -1.69
N MET A 36 6.42 16.80 -2.33
CA MET A 36 6.34 18.01 -3.14
C MET A 36 6.43 19.30 -2.31
N GLY A 37 6.04 19.25 -1.04
CA GLY A 37 6.17 20.34 -0.07
C GLY A 37 7.56 20.44 0.56
N ASP A 38 8.44 19.47 0.36
CA ASP A 38 9.82 19.51 0.87
C ASP A 38 10.64 20.52 0.04
N PRO A 39 11.27 21.54 0.67
CA PRO A 39 12.08 22.52 -0.03
C PRO A 39 13.19 21.91 -0.90
N ASP A 40 13.74 20.78 -0.47
CA ASP A 40 14.82 20.08 -1.17
C ASP A 40 14.34 19.28 -2.38
N TRP A 41 13.03 19.24 -2.67
CA TRP A 41 12.49 18.55 -3.85
C TRP A 41 12.72 19.33 -5.16
N HIS A 42 12.75 20.66 -5.11
CA HIS A 42 13.02 21.54 -6.26
C HIS A 42 12.15 21.27 -7.51
N GLY A 43 10.86 20.96 -7.32
CA GLY A 43 9.98 20.63 -8.43
C GLY A 43 10.34 19.34 -9.17
N GLY A 44 11.09 18.44 -8.53
CA GLY A 44 11.58 17.18 -9.09
C GLY A 44 13.03 17.22 -9.57
N ASP A 45 13.68 18.39 -9.59
CA ASP A 45 15.04 18.58 -10.06
C ASP A 45 16.10 18.61 -8.94
N TYR A 46 15.83 17.91 -7.84
CA TYR A 46 16.70 17.91 -6.65
C TYR A 46 18.10 17.33 -6.91
N LEU A 47 18.27 16.47 -7.93
CA LEU A 47 19.60 15.91 -8.25
C LEU A 47 20.55 16.98 -8.78
N SER A 48 20.10 17.92 -9.63
CA SER A 48 20.93 19.02 -10.11
C SER A 48 21.25 20.05 -9.03
N HIS A 49 20.46 20.08 -7.95
CA HIS A 49 20.71 20.88 -6.75
C HIS A 49 21.56 20.15 -5.71
N ASN A 50 21.93 18.89 -5.98
CA ASN A 50 22.68 18.04 -5.05
C ASN A 50 21.98 17.92 -3.68
N THR A 51 20.64 17.85 -3.70
CA THR A 51 19.78 17.69 -2.52
C THR A 51 18.95 16.40 -2.61
N ILE A 52 18.28 16.03 -1.55
CA ILE A 52 17.32 14.92 -1.48
C ILE A 52 16.18 15.38 -0.57
N PRO A 53 14.90 15.29 -0.97
CA PRO A 53 13.76 15.68 -0.15
C PRO A 53 13.52 14.65 0.96
N ARG A 54 14.45 14.60 1.92
CA ARG A 54 14.52 13.59 2.99
C ARG A 54 13.33 13.66 3.92
N ALA A 55 12.92 14.87 4.29
CA ALA A 55 11.81 15.07 5.23
C ALA A 55 10.50 14.60 4.59
N GLY A 56 10.21 15.02 3.37
CA GLY A 56 9.00 14.66 2.65
C GLY A 56 8.91 13.17 2.37
N LEU A 57 10.00 12.57 1.87
CA LEU A 57 10.05 11.13 1.56
C LEU A 57 9.94 10.28 2.84
N SER A 58 10.53 10.73 3.95
CA SER A 58 10.39 10.09 5.27
C SER A 58 8.93 10.10 5.75
N VAL A 59 8.25 11.24 5.67
CA VAL A 59 6.83 11.37 6.06
C VAL A 59 5.94 10.49 5.18
N ALA A 60 6.18 10.45 3.87
CA ALA A 60 5.48 9.58 2.94
C ALA A 60 5.59 8.09 3.37
N ARG A 61 6.77 7.65 3.79
CA ARG A 61 6.99 6.30 4.30
C ARG A 61 6.30 6.06 5.63
N MET A 62 6.31 7.03 6.54
CA MET A 62 5.60 6.93 7.83
C MET A 62 4.10 6.71 7.61
N ALA A 63 3.47 7.47 6.71
CA ALA A 63 2.07 7.31 6.36
C ALA A 63 1.78 5.90 5.81
N ALA A 64 2.63 5.38 4.93
CA ALA A 64 2.51 4.02 4.40
C ALA A 64 2.61 2.96 5.53
N HIS A 65 3.53 3.11 6.48
CA HIS A 65 3.65 2.16 7.59
C HIS A 65 2.45 2.11 8.52
N ILE A 66 1.72 3.21 8.66
CA ILE A 66 0.44 3.21 9.41
C ILE A 66 -0.57 2.30 8.70
N SER A 67 -0.62 2.31 7.38
CA SER A 67 -1.58 1.51 6.62
C SER A 67 -1.25 0.01 6.53
N TYR A 68 0.00 -0.39 6.81
CA TYR A 68 0.43 -1.79 6.72
C TYR A 68 0.06 -2.63 7.95
N LEU A 69 -0.10 -2.00 9.10
CA LEU A 69 -0.49 -2.67 10.35
C LEU A 69 -1.97 -2.45 10.65
N SER A 70 -2.64 -3.46 11.18
CA SER A 70 -3.96 -3.28 11.76
C SER A 70 -3.89 -2.49 13.08
N GLU A 71 -5.00 -1.91 13.51
CA GLU A 71 -5.10 -1.27 14.83
C GLU A 71 -4.68 -2.24 15.95
N ALA A 72 -5.18 -3.48 15.92
CA ALA A 72 -4.85 -4.51 16.90
C ALA A 72 -3.35 -4.83 16.93
N ALA A 73 -2.71 -4.96 15.76
CA ALA A 73 -1.27 -5.17 15.67
C ALA A 73 -0.47 -3.97 16.21
N MET A 74 -0.89 -2.76 15.86
CA MET A 74 -0.28 -1.52 16.34
C MET A 74 -0.40 -1.40 17.86
N HIS A 75 -1.59 -1.66 18.41
CA HIS A 75 -1.83 -1.64 19.84
C HIS A 75 -1.00 -2.69 20.59
N ARG A 76 -0.96 -3.92 20.09
CA ARG A 76 -0.19 -5.01 20.71
C ARG A 76 1.32 -4.74 20.67
N LYS A 77 1.81 -4.16 19.58
CA LYS A 77 3.25 -3.89 19.38
C LYS A 77 3.74 -2.70 20.19
N PHE A 78 2.99 -1.64 20.29
CA PHE A 78 3.44 -0.37 20.86
C PHE A 78 2.57 0.09 22.04
N GLY A 79 1.26 -0.10 21.98
CA GLY A 79 0.32 0.44 22.96
C GLY A 79 0.53 1.95 23.14
N ARG A 80 0.70 2.35 24.39
CA ARG A 80 1.11 3.72 24.79
C ARG A 80 2.47 3.72 25.49
N GLN A 81 3.34 2.79 25.14
CA GLN A 81 4.65 2.64 25.77
C GLN A 81 5.56 3.81 25.41
N LEU A 82 6.25 4.33 26.40
CA LEU A 82 7.22 5.41 26.22
C LEU A 82 8.56 4.85 25.68
N GLN A 83 9.25 5.67 24.92
CA GLN A 83 10.55 5.34 24.33
C GLN A 83 11.69 5.78 25.24
N ASP A 84 12.36 4.81 25.88
CA ASP A 84 13.55 5.02 26.72
C ASP A 84 13.37 6.10 27.81
N ARG A 85 12.17 6.20 28.40
CA ARG A 85 11.85 7.17 29.45
C ARG A 85 10.64 6.73 30.28
N ASP A 86 10.48 7.34 31.46
CA ASP A 86 9.39 7.05 32.40
C ASP A 86 8.33 8.16 32.44
N THR A 87 8.63 9.34 31.88
CA THR A 87 7.74 10.50 31.91
C THR A 87 7.67 11.19 30.55
N LEU A 88 6.55 11.88 30.29
CA LEU A 88 6.36 12.69 29.08
C LEU A 88 7.27 13.90 29.10
N SER A 89 7.87 14.24 27.93
CA SER A 89 8.75 15.40 27.80
C SER A 89 8.01 16.71 27.55
N TYR A 90 6.74 16.63 27.07
CA TYR A 90 5.93 17.74 26.58
C TYR A 90 6.60 18.53 25.45
N GLY A 91 7.57 17.93 24.78
CA GLY A 91 8.24 18.48 23.60
C GLY A 91 7.78 17.82 22.31
N PHE A 92 8.48 18.09 21.20
CA PHE A 92 8.22 17.50 19.88
C PHE A 92 9.17 16.36 19.53
N GLY A 93 9.92 15.85 20.49
CA GLY A 93 10.68 14.60 20.37
C GLY A 93 9.78 13.37 20.34
N ALA A 94 10.36 12.20 20.11
CA ALA A 94 9.63 10.95 20.20
C ALA A 94 9.48 10.55 21.67
N ASP A 95 8.29 10.71 22.24
CA ASP A 95 7.95 10.23 23.57
C ASP A 95 7.49 8.77 23.54
N PHE A 96 6.73 8.38 22.51
CA PHE A 96 6.16 7.04 22.40
C PHE A 96 6.99 6.15 21.44
N GLN A 97 6.99 4.84 21.72
CA GLN A 97 7.68 3.87 20.87
C GLN A 97 7.19 3.88 19.43
N VAL A 98 5.91 4.09 19.20
CA VAL A 98 5.35 4.17 17.84
C VAL A 98 5.91 5.36 17.05
N GLU A 99 6.16 6.50 17.70
CA GLU A 99 6.78 7.67 17.04
C GLU A 99 8.22 7.36 16.63
N SER A 100 8.99 6.75 17.53
CA SER A 100 10.36 6.31 17.25
C SER A 100 10.41 5.29 16.10
N TYR A 101 9.50 4.32 16.12
CA TYR A 101 9.35 3.33 15.06
C TYR A 101 9.09 3.98 13.70
N LEU A 102 8.11 4.88 13.61
CA LEU A 102 7.76 5.54 12.35
C LEU A 102 8.91 6.39 11.82
N ARG A 103 9.59 7.15 12.68
CA ARG A 103 10.77 7.95 12.31
C ARG A 103 11.90 7.06 11.79
N HIS A 104 12.16 5.93 12.44
CA HIS A 104 13.16 4.96 12.00
C HIS A 104 12.83 4.39 10.61
N GLN A 105 11.57 4.00 10.38
CA GLN A 105 11.13 3.49 9.08
C GLN A 105 11.26 4.53 7.96
N GLY A 106 10.94 5.79 8.28
CA GLY A 106 11.13 6.90 7.34
C GLY A 106 12.60 7.11 6.99
N THR A 107 13.49 7.14 7.99
CA THR A 107 14.93 7.34 7.80
C THR A 107 15.56 6.25 6.93
N ILE A 108 15.29 4.98 7.23
CA ILE A 108 15.82 3.86 6.43
C ILE A 108 15.32 3.92 4.98
N PHE A 109 14.07 4.32 4.77
CA PHE A 109 13.50 4.37 3.44
C PHE A 109 14.19 5.40 2.54
N VAL A 110 14.51 6.56 3.08
CA VAL A 110 15.22 7.63 2.36
C VAL A 110 16.58 7.18 1.82
N GLU A 111 17.27 6.26 2.50
CA GLU A 111 18.58 5.77 2.06
C GLU A 111 18.50 4.79 0.87
N ARG A 112 17.30 4.29 0.54
CA ARG A 112 17.14 3.23 -0.47
C ARG A 112 16.10 3.51 -1.53
N PHE A 113 15.37 4.62 -1.44
CA PHE A 113 14.28 4.90 -2.37
C PHE A 113 14.33 6.33 -2.90
N ASP A 114 13.99 6.48 -4.16
CA ASP A 114 14.00 7.75 -4.86
C ASP A 114 12.65 8.45 -4.77
N ALA A 115 12.65 9.77 -4.50
CA ALA A 115 11.44 10.54 -4.28
C ALA A 115 10.57 10.67 -5.54
N ASN A 116 11.18 10.93 -6.70
CA ASN A 116 10.42 11.01 -7.96
C ASN A 116 9.85 9.64 -8.34
N SER A 117 10.58 8.57 -8.12
CA SER A 117 10.08 7.20 -8.31
C SER A 117 8.85 6.93 -7.44
N TYR A 118 8.84 7.38 -6.16
CA TYR A 118 7.67 7.28 -5.30
C TYR A 118 6.46 8.01 -5.89
N LEU A 119 6.65 9.25 -6.36
CA LEU A 119 5.58 10.04 -6.97
C LEU A 119 4.98 9.34 -8.20
N TYR A 120 5.84 8.89 -9.12
CA TYR A 120 5.40 8.24 -10.36
C TYR A 120 4.75 6.88 -10.10
N LEU A 121 5.33 6.05 -9.24
CA LEU A 121 4.79 4.73 -8.93
C LEU A 121 3.42 4.82 -8.24
N THR A 122 3.29 5.69 -7.23
CA THR A 122 1.99 5.87 -6.55
C THR A 122 0.94 6.45 -7.49
N ARG A 123 1.32 7.36 -8.40
CA ARG A 123 0.39 7.89 -9.40
C ARG A 123 -0.02 6.84 -10.42
N ALA A 124 0.91 6.00 -10.88
CA ALA A 124 0.61 4.90 -11.80
C ALA A 124 -0.34 3.89 -11.16
N MET A 125 -0.14 3.56 -9.88
CA MET A 125 -1.05 2.70 -9.13
C MET A 125 -2.44 3.30 -8.96
N ASP A 126 -2.54 4.62 -8.71
CA ASP A 126 -3.84 5.31 -8.60
C ASP A 126 -4.60 5.36 -9.93
N TYR A 127 -3.89 5.38 -11.06
CA TYR A 127 -4.50 5.38 -12.40
C TYR A 127 -4.86 3.98 -12.90
N PHE A 128 -4.31 2.94 -12.27
CA PHE A 128 -4.64 1.57 -12.62
C PHE A 128 -6.07 1.24 -12.23
N ASP A 129 -6.91 0.91 -13.23
CA ASP A 129 -8.32 0.57 -13.05
C ASP A 129 -8.77 -0.45 -14.11
N LEU A 130 -8.77 -1.73 -13.75
CA LEU A 130 -9.23 -2.81 -14.63
C LEU A 130 -10.72 -2.69 -14.97
N ILE A 131 -11.52 -2.06 -14.13
CA ILE A 131 -12.96 -1.91 -14.39
C ILE A 131 -13.18 -0.97 -15.56
N SER A 132 -12.52 0.20 -15.52
CA SER A 132 -12.58 1.20 -16.58
C SER A 132 -11.97 0.70 -17.89
N GLU A 133 -10.82 0.01 -17.83
CA GLU A 133 -10.15 -0.55 -19.02
C GLU A 133 -11.00 -1.59 -19.76
N PHE A 134 -11.86 -2.33 -19.04
CA PHE A 134 -12.70 -3.39 -19.61
C PHE A 134 -14.20 -3.04 -19.64
N GLN A 135 -14.53 -1.84 -20.09
CA GLN A 135 -15.88 -1.36 -20.36
C GLN A 135 -16.80 -1.36 -19.13
N GLY A 136 -16.26 -0.99 -17.96
CA GLY A 136 -17.03 -0.88 -16.72
C GLY A 136 -17.41 -2.22 -16.06
N THR A 137 -16.92 -3.35 -16.57
CA THR A 137 -17.21 -4.67 -16.03
C THR A 137 -15.94 -5.49 -15.82
N LEU A 138 -15.54 -5.68 -14.57
CA LEU A 138 -14.32 -6.43 -14.23
C LEU A 138 -14.33 -7.86 -14.80
N GLY A 139 -15.49 -8.51 -14.90
CA GLY A 139 -15.61 -9.83 -15.53
C GLY A 139 -15.14 -9.88 -16.99
N ASN A 140 -15.22 -8.76 -17.72
CA ASN A 140 -14.71 -8.68 -19.08
C ASN A 140 -13.18 -8.82 -19.16
N ALA A 141 -12.47 -8.37 -18.14
CA ALA A 141 -11.01 -8.49 -18.05
C ALA A 141 -10.55 -9.96 -18.01
N PHE A 142 -11.40 -10.86 -17.54
CA PHE A 142 -11.05 -12.27 -17.33
C PHE A 142 -11.71 -13.22 -18.34
N LYS A 143 -12.49 -12.71 -19.30
CA LYS A 143 -13.10 -13.53 -20.34
C LYS A 143 -12.05 -14.35 -21.08
N HIS A 144 -12.31 -15.65 -21.18
CA HIS A 144 -11.45 -16.60 -21.90
C HIS A 144 -10.03 -16.76 -21.32
N SER A 145 -9.77 -16.28 -20.09
CA SER A 145 -8.48 -16.50 -19.46
C SER A 145 -8.27 -17.96 -19.09
N PRO A 146 -7.24 -18.64 -19.59
CA PRO A 146 -6.90 -20.02 -19.23
C PRO A 146 -6.17 -20.10 -17.88
N THR A 147 -5.83 -18.95 -17.28
CA THR A 147 -5.10 -18.85 -16.01
C THR A 147 -5.90 -19.43 -14.86
N ARG A 148 -5.27 -20.20 -14.00
CA ARG A 148 -5.84 -20.65 -12.72
C ARG A 148 -5.52 -19.62 -11.65
N PHE A 149 -6.53 -19.19 -10.89
CA PHE A 149 -6.41 -18.17 -9.85
C PHE A 149 -6.56 -18.79 -8.46
N CYS A 150 -5.75 -18.30 -7.51
CA CYS A 150 -5.96 -18.49 -6.09
C CYS A 150 -5.88 -17.10 -5.42
N ILE A 151 -7.03 -16.53 -5.07
CA ILE A 151 -7.10 -15.22 -4.41
C ILE A 151 -7.00 -15.44 -2.91
N ILE A 152 -6.09 -14.70 -2.26
CA ILE A 152 -5.88 -14.78 -0.81
C ILE A 152 -6.10 -13.40 -0.20
N SER A 153 -6.93 -13.33 0.86
CA SER A 153 -7.15 -12.12 1.65
C SER A 153 -6.89 -12.36 3.14
N PHE A 154 -6.69 -11.28 3.88
CA PHE A 154 -6.48 -11.31 5.33
C PHE A 154 -7.55 -10.45 6.01
N THR A 155 -8.18 -10.97 7.07
CA THR A 155 -9.29 -10.29 7.73
C THR A 155 -8.91 -8.95 8.37
N GLY A 156 -7.66 -8.80 8.81
CA GLY A 156 -7.14 -7.55 9.38
C GLY A 156 -6.56 -6.56 8.37
N ASP A 157 -6.54 -6.88 7.07
CA ASP A 157 -6.04 -5.99 6.04
C ASP A 157 -7.07 -4.88 5.75
N TRP A 158 -6.77 -3.67 6.17
CA TRP A 158 -7.62 -2.51 5.93
C TRP A 158 -7.13 -1.64 4.77
N LEU A 159 -5.93 -1.92 4.25
CA LEU A 159 -5.40 -1.28 3.04
C LEU A 159 -5.99 -1.92 1.77
N PHE A 160 -6.07 -3.26 1.74
CA PHE A 160 -6.72 -4.05 0.69
C PHE A 160 -7.71 -5.05 1.34
N PRO A 161 -8.86 -4.56 1.82
CA PRO A 161 -9.80 -5.37 2.59
C PRO A 161 -10.35 -6.54 1.77
N THR A 162 -10.81 -7.57 2.46
CA THR A 162 -11.39 -8.77 1.85
C THR A 162 -12.50 -8.45 0.85
N SER A 163 -13.25 -7.36 1.02
CA SER A 163 -14.27 -6.91 0.07
C SER A 163 -13.71 -6.68 -1.34
N GLU A 164 -12.53 -6.06 -1.45
CA GLU A 164 -11.86 -5.84 -2.74
C GLU A 164 -11.44 -7.17 -3.39
N ASN A 165 -10.88 -8.07 -2.58
CA ASN A 165 -10.51 -9.41 -3.04
C ASN A 165 -11.73 -10.22 -3.51
N ARG A 166 -12.85 -10.14 -2.79
CA ARG A 166 -14.12 -10.78 -3.18
C ARG A 166 -14.68 -10.20 -4.48
N THR A 167 -14.50 -8.92 -4.74
CA THR A 167 -14.88 -8.31 -6.03
C THR A 167 -14.14 -8.97 -7.19
N ILE A 168 -12.85 -9.25 -7.06
CA ILE A 168 -12.06 -10.00 -8.05
C ILE A 168 -12.59 -11.43 -8.20
N VAL A 169 -12.88 -12.12 -7.09
CA VAL A 169 -13.42 -13.49 -7.11
C VAL A 169 -14.77 -13.56 -7.82
N HIS A 170 -15.66 -12.61 -7.54
CA HIS A 170 -16.96 -12.54 -8.21
C HIS A 170 -16.81 -12.31 -9.73
N ALA A 171 -15.89 -11.44 -10.13
CA ALA A 171 -15.61 -11.18 -11.53
C ALA A 171 -15.03 -12.41 -12.26
N LEU A 172 -14.12 -13.14 -11.62
CA LEU A 172 -13.55 -14.40 -12.13
C LEU A 172 -14.62 -15.47 -12.28
N ASN A 173 -15.50 -15.64 -11.28
CA ASN A 173 -16.63 -16.57 -11.35
C ASN A 173 -17.61 -16.19 -12.48
N ALA A 174 -17.94 -14.91 -12.64
CA ALA A 174 -18.80 -14.43 -13.72
C ALA A 174 -18.21 -14.66 -15.11
N ALA A 175 -16.88 -14.68 -15.22
CA ALA A 175 -16.13 -15.00 -16.44
C ALA A 175 -15.94 -16.52 -16.65
N ALA A 176 -16.48 -17.37 -15.77
CA ALA A 176 -16.25 -18.82 -15.73
C ALA A 176 -14.76 -19.21 -15.67
N ALA A 177 -13.92 -18.35 -15.08
CA ALA A 177 -12.50 -18.64 -14.87
C ALA A 177 -12.30 -19.64 -13.72
N ASN A 178 -11.19 -20.36 -13.76
CA ASN A 178 -10.83 -21.28 -12.67
C ASN A 178 -10.28 -20.48 -11.49
N VAL A 179 -11.06 -20.36 -10.41
CA VAL A 179 -10.70 -19.57 -9.22
C VAL A 179 -10.96 -20.34 -7.93
N SER A 180 -10.02 -20.25 -6.99
CA SER A 180 -10.20 -20.56 -5.57
C SER A 180 -9.98 -19.30 -4.74
N PHE A 181 -10.66 -19.24 -3.58
CA PHE A 181 -10.56 -18.11 -2.67
C PHE A 181 -10.26 -18.60 -1.25
N VAL A 182 -9.29 -17.96 -0.61
CA VAL A 182 -8.90 -18.24 0.78
C VAL A 182 -8.91 -16.92 1.55
N GLU A 183 -9.72 -16.85 2.59
CA GLU A 183 -9.68 -15.77 3.59
C GLU A 183 -8.94 -16.29 4.83
N ILE A 184 -7.82 -15.65 5.14
CA ILE A 184 -6.99 -16.02 6.30
C ILE A 184 -7.34 -15.09 7.44
N GLU A 185 -7.74 -15.67 8.57
CA GLU A 185 -7.92 -14.91 9.79
C GLU A 185 -6.57 -14.42 10.30
N SER A 186 -6.39 -13.11 10.34
CA SER A 186 -5.15 -12.46 10.78
C SER A 186 -5.47 -11.06 11.28
N ASP A 187 -4.87 -10.71 12.40
CA ASP A 187 -4.95 -9.36 12.98
C ASP A 187 -3.72 -8.50 12.69
N LYS A 188 -2.81 -8.95 11.81
CA LYS A 188 -1.55 -8.25 11.53
C LYS A 188 -1.69 -7.06 10.57
N GLY A 189 -2.74 -7.03 9.76
CA GLY A 189 -2.93 -6.01 8.72
C GLY A 189 -2.41 -6.49 7.36
N HIS A 190 -1.99 -5.55 6.51
CA HIS A 190 -1.49 -5.85 5.15
C HIS A 190 -0.18 -6.66 5.17
N ASP A 191 0.70 -6.42 6.14
CA ASP A 191 1.96 -7.16 6.34
C ASP A 191 1.74 -8.54 7.02
N ALA A 192 0.62 -9.22 6.73
CA ALA A 192 0.28 -10.49 7.34
C ALA A 192 1.01 -11.70 6.73
N PHE A 193 1.67 -11.52 5.60
CA PHE A 193 2.37 -12.58 4.85
C PHE A 193 3.88 -12.36 4.76
#